data_aa7d2355246ab0e58d2b56709f0b7c00
#
_entry.id   aa7d2355246ab0e58d2b56709f0b7c00
#
_cell.length_a   1.000
_cell.length_b   1.000
_cell.length_c   1.000
_cell.angle_alpha   90.00
_cell.angle_beta   90.00
_cell.angle_gamma   90.00
#
_symmetry.space_group_name_H-M   'P 1'
#
loop_
_entity.id
_entity.type
_entity.pdbx_description
1 polymer ?
#
loop_
_entity_poly.entity_id
_entity_poly.type
_entity_poly.pdbx_seq_one_letter_code
_entity_poly.pdbx_strand_id
1 'polypeptide(L)'
;MKLTDYIIVIPARFDSKRLSGKALVDISGKTLIEHVFLAASKSQASEIIIATDSEKIKKVTQNLDAKTVITRANHSSGTDRIAEVAEIENWKADQIIVNLQGDCPLMPPENIDQVASLLFKNPDAGIATLATKIIDPEEINDPNVVKVDFDPEGIALSFRRVIRDPSDYETCLWRHIGIYAYTARTLKIFSQHSKTKLEIEAKLEQLRAFDMDMKIIIEEAVITPGPDVDNEKDLNVVRSIFDNI
;
A
#
# COMPACT_ATOMS: atom_id res chain seq x y z
N MET A 1 -16.52 13.13 11.42
CA MET A 1 -15.11 12.72 11.42
C MET A 1 -14.29 13.86 10.83
N LYS A 2 -13.19 14.26 11.47
CA LYS A 2 -12.28 15.25 10.88
C LYS A 2 -11.36 14.50 9.90
N LEU A 3 -10.89 15.19 8.86
CA LEU A 3 -9.98 14.61 7.85
C LEU A 3 -8.69 13.99 8.47
N THR A 4 -8.35 14.39 9.68
CA THR A 4 -7.19 13.94 10.47
C THR A 4 -7.44 12.69 11.34
N ASP A 5 -8.66 12.12 11.30
CA ASP A 5 -9.00 10.96 12.15
C ASP A 5 -8.76 9.63 11.41
N TYR A 6 -7.70 9.50 10.63
CA TYR A 6 -7.30 8.24 10.01
C TYR A 6 -6.04 7.67 10.68
N ILE A 7 -5.88 6.38 10.57
CA ILE A 7 -4.78 5.61 11.16
C ILE A 7 -3.95 5.01 10.02
N ILE A 8 -2.62 5.05 10.12
CA ILE A 8 -1.73 4.32 9.21
C ILE A 8 -1.38 2.98 9.83
N VAL A 9 -1.49 1.92 9.05
CA VAL A 9 -0.91 0.62 9.40
C VAL A 9 0.13 0.25 8.37
N ILE A 10 1.35 -0.05 8.85
CA ILE A 10 2.49 -0.49 8.04
C ILE A 10 2.66 -2.00 8.27
N PRO A 11 2.18 -2.86 7.34
CA PRO A 11 2.41 -4.30 7.45
C PRO A 11 3.86 -4.62 7.13
N ALA A 12 4.56 -5.28 8.05
CA ALA A 12 5.95 -5.66 7.90
C ALA A 12 6.17 -7.11 8.37
N ARG A 13 6.49 -8.01 7.44
CA ARG A 13 6.86 -9.41 7.76
C ARG A 13 8.36 -9.60 7.68
N PHE A 14 8.89 -10.52 8.51
CA PHE A 14 10.31 -10.84 8.46
C PHE A 14 10.66 -11.63 7.21
N ASP A 15 9.84 -12.64 6.89
CA ASP A 15 10.09 -13.52 5.75
C ASP A 15 9.67 -12.84 4.45
N SER A 16 10.66 -12.48 3.65
CA SER A 16 10.48 -11.99 2.28
C SER A 16 11.19 -12.92 1.30
N LYS A 17 10.47 -13.35 0.25
CA LYS A 17 10.99 -14.33 -0.72
C LYS A 17 12.12 -13.79 -1.59
N ARG A 18 12.08 -12.50 -1.92
CA ARG A 18 13.02 -11.85 -2.85
C ARG A 18 14.20 -11.20 -2.14
N LEU A 19 14.00 -10.74 -0.90
CA LEU A 19 15.01 -10.07 -0.09
C LEU A 19 14.81 -10.49 1.36
N SER A 20 15.60 -11.44 1.86
CA SER A 20 15.47 -11.96 3.23
C SER A 20 15.65 -10.86 4.26
N GLY A 21 14.76 -10.81 5.27
CA GLY A 21 14.80 -9.78 6.29
C GLY A 21 14.55 -8.37 5.77
N LYS A 22 13.86 -8.21 4.63
CA LYS A 22 13.63 -6.98 3.88
C LYS A 22 13.36 -5.76 4.79
N ALA A 23 12.46 -5.89 5.75
CA ALA A 23 12.09 -4.79 6.64
C ALA A 23 13.26 -4.24 7.49
N LEU A 24 14.29 -5.06 7.70
CA LEU A 24 15.46 -4.73 8.54
C LEU A 24 16.74 -4.46 7.73
N VAL A 25 16.67 -4.41 6.39
CA VAL A 25 17.83 -4.05 5.58
C VAL A 25 18.24 -2.60 5.85
N ASP A 26 19.55 -2.40 5.95
CA ASP A 26 20.12 -1.07 6.16
C ASP A 26 20.05 -0.22 4.89
N ILE A 27 19.60 1.02 5.07
CA ILE A 27 19.60 2.08 4.06
C ILE A 27 20.18 3.32 4.74
N SER A 28 21.44 3.64 4.46
CA SER A 28 22.11 4.84 4.96
C SER A 28 22.00 5.01 6.49
N GLY A 29 22.21 3.90 7.23
CA GLY A 29 22.25 3.88 8.69
C GLY A 29 20.91 3.72 9.41
N LYS A 30 19.80 3.51 8.67
CA LYS A 30 18.49 3.15 9.22
C LYS A 30 17.92 1.94 8.48
N THR A 31 17.08 1.17 9.15
CA THR A 31 16.40 0.06 8.48
C THR A 31 15.29 0.57 7.53
N LEU A 32 14.93 -0.24 6.55
CA LEU A 32 13.83 0.07 5.62
C LEU A 32 12.55 0.45 6.37
N ILE A 33 12.16 -0.31 7.41
CA ILE A 33 10.95 -0.03 8.19
C ILE A 33 11.02 1.31 8.94
N GLU A 34 12.22 1.72 9.40
CA GLU A 34 12.43 3.03 10.00
C GLU A 34 12.20 4.15 8.99
N HIS A 35 12.69 4.01 7.77
CA HIS A 35 12.44 5.00 6.71
C HIS A 35 10.96 5.11 6.35
N VAL A 36 10.25 3.97 6.22
CA VAL A 36 8.79 3.98 5.96
C VAL A 36 8.04 4.65 7.10
N PHE A 37 8.38 4.34 8.36
CA PHE A 37 7.78 5.00 9.52
C PHE A 37 8.05 6.52 9.52
N LEU A 38 9.28 6.94 9.23
CA LEU A 38 9.66 8.36 9.17
C LEU A 38 8.95 9.11 8.03
N ALA A 39 8.68 8.45 6.91
CA ALA A 39 7.83 9.01 5.85
C ALA A 39 6.39 9.19 6.33
N ALA A 40 5.82 8.15 6.94
CA ALA A 40 4.48 8.16 7.51
C ALA A 40 4.30 9.23 8.60
N SER A 41 5.30 9.44 9.45
CA SER A 41 5.24 10.39 10.58
C SER A 41 5.12 11.86 10.17
N LYS A 42 5.36 12.16 8.90
CA LYS A 42 5.19 13.50 8.34
C LYS A 42 3.77 13.77 7.85
N SER A 43 2.91 12.76 7.81
CA SER A 43 1.48 12.88 7.42
C SER A 43 0.63 13.40 8.59
N GLN A 44 -0.66 13.64 8.32
CA GLN A 44 -1.64 14.10 9.32
C GLN A 44 -2.36 12.95 10.05
N ALA A 45 -1.86 11.72 9.95
CA ALA A 45 -2.46 10.57 10.63
C ALA A 45 -2.51 10.77 12.15
N SER A 46 -3.61 10.32 12.76
CA SER A 46 -3.78 10.37 14.22
C SER A 46 -2.93 9.32 14.96
N GLU A 47 -2.62 8.21 14.29
CA GLU A 47 -1.82 7.12 14.83
C GLU A 47 -1.10 6.37 13.71
N ILE A 48 0.10 5.84 14.00
CA ILE A 48 0.87 4.98 13.09
C ILE A 48 1.15 3.67 13.82
N ILE A 49 0.75 2.56 13.21
CA ILE A 49 0.93 1.22 13.76
C ILE A 49 1.77 0.38 12.82
N ILE A 50 2.80 -0.27 13.36
CA ILE A 50 3.57 -1.28 12.62
C ILE A 50 3.01 -2.66 12.98
N ALA A 51 2.48 -3.36 11.98
CA ALA A 51 1.90 -4.69 12.13
C ALA A 51 2.90 -5.76 11.68
N THR A 52 3.37 -6.61 12.60
CA THR A 52 4.43 -7.59 12.28
C THR A 52 4.22 -8.92 12.98
N ASP A 53 4.79 -9.98 12.40
CA ASP A 53 4.90 -11.32 13.02
C ASP A 53 6.26 -11.56 13.69
N SER A 54 7.13 -10.55 13.72
CA SER A 54 8.53 -10.71 14.10
C SER A 54 8.92 -9.89 15.32
N GLU A 55 9.37 -10.55 16.37
CA GLU A 55 9.97 -9.89 17.53
C GLU A 55 11.25 -9.11 17.17
N LYS A 56 11.96 -9.48 16.09
CA LYS A 56 13.13 -8.72 15.61
C LYS A 56 12.71 -7.34 15.08
N ILE A 57 11.65 -7.31 14.25
CA ILE A 57 11.10 -6.06 13.74
C ILE A 57 10.58 -5.23 14.93
N LYS A 58 9.79 -5.82 15.81
CA LYS A 58 9.28 -5.14 17.01
C LYS A 58 10.38 -4.51 17.85
N LYS A 59 11.49 -5.22 18.06
CA LYS A 59 12.63 -4.68 18.80
C LYS A 59 13.22 -3.41 18.16
N VAL A 60 13.31 -3.37 16.84
CA VAL A 60 13.80 -2.19 16.11
C VAL A 60 12.81 -1.04 16.23
N THR A 61 11.53 -1.33 16.04
CA THR A 61 10.47 -0.31 16.03
C THR A 61 10.12 0.25 17.42
N GLN A 62 10.48 -0.44 18.51
CA GLN A 62 10.37 0.09 19.88
C GLN A 62 11.13 1.40 20.12
N ASN A 63 12.17 1.66 19.31
CA ASN A 63 12.97 2.89 19.41
C ASN A 63 12.35 4.07 18.63
N LEU A 64 11.24 3.85 17.92
CA LEU A 64 10.62 4.83 17.00
C LEU A 64 9.36 5.42 17.63
N ASP A 65 9.06 5.51 18.78
CA ASP A 65 7.76 6.00 19.31
C ASP A 65 6.54 5.49 18.49
N ALA A 66 6.71 4.30 17.87
CA ALA A 66 5.72 3.65 17.02
C ALA A 66 5.01 2.56 17.80
N LYS A 67 3.69 2.56 17.77
CA LYS A 67 2.93 1.41 18.26
C LYS A 67 3.20 0.21 17.36
N THR A 68 3.62 -0.90 17.95
CA THR A 68 3.86 -2.15 17.21
C THR A 68 2.92 -3.24 17.72
N VAL A 69 2.12 -3.79 16.79
CA VAL A 69 1.18 -4.89 17.06
C VAL A 69 1.74 -6.19 16.50
N ILE A 70 1.88 -7.19 17.37
CA ILE A 70 2.24 -8.55 16.93
C ILE A 70 0.98 -9.24 16.40
N THR A 71 1.10 -9.74 15.19
CA THR A 71 0.05 -10.42 14.44
C THR A 71 0.46 -11.84 14.10
N ARG A 72 -0.48 -12.67 13.68
CA ARG A 72 -0.20 -14.05 13.25
C ARG A 72 0.76 -14.08 12.06
N ALA A 73 1.61 -15.09 11.98
CA ALA A 73 2.59 -15.26 10.91
C ALA A 73 1.96 -15.75 9.59
N ASN A 74 0.81 -16.40 9.63
CA ASN A 74 0.22 -17.11 8.50
C ASN A 74 -0.71 -16.24 7.62
N HIS A 75 -0.66 -14.93 7.75
CA HIS A 75 -1.41 -14.04 6.85
C HIS A 75 -0.92 -14.18 5.41
N SER A 76 -1.87 -14.25 4.50
CA SER A 76 -1.58 -14.39 3.08
C SER A 76 -1.27 -13.07 2.39
N SER A 77 -1.62 -11.95 3.02
CA SER A 77 -1.39 -10.60 2.50
C SER A 77 -1.17 -9.56 3.60
N GLY A 78 -0.73 -8.35 3.20
CA GLY A 78 -0.68 -7.19 4.08
C GLY A 78 -2.06 -6.77 4.55
N THR A 79 -3.05 -6.82 3.68
CA THR A 79 -4.45 -6.45 4.00
C THR A 79 -5.06 -7.38 5.06
N ASP A 80 -4.82 -8.70 4.97
CA ASP A 80 -5.27 -9.65 6.00
C ASP A 80 -4.63 -9.35 7.37
N ARG A 81 -3.36 -8.94 7.38
CA ARG A 81 -2.64 -8.54 8.60
C ARG A 81 -3.24 -7.28 9.22
N ILE A 82 -3.58 -6.29 8.38
CA ILE A 82 -4.22 -5.04 8.83
C ILE A 82 -5.62 -5.31 9.38
N ALA A 83 -6.37 -6.24 8.78
CA ALA A 83 -7.67 -6.65 9.28
C ALA A 83 -7.57 -7.25 10.68
N GLU A 84 -6.56 -8.06 10.98
CA GLU A 84 -6.30 -8.56 12.34
C GLU A 84 -5.99 -7.41 13.32
N VAL A 85 -5.19 -6.42 12.91
CA VAL A 85 -4.94 -5.22 13.73
C VAL A 85 -6.26 -4.49 14.03
N ALA A 86 -7.14 -4.33 13.04
CA ALA A 86 -8.43 -3.68 13.23
C ALA A 86 -9.32 -4.41 14.26
N GLU A 87 -9.23 -5.74 14.30
CA GLU A 87 -9.92 -6.57 15.32
C GLU A 87 -9.28 -6.43 16.72
N ILE A 88 -7.95 -6.49 16.81
CA ILE A 88 -7.20 -6.34 18.08
C ILE A 88 -7.48 -4.98 18.71
N GLU A 89 -7.43 -3.92 17.91
CA GLU A 89 -7.63 -2.53 18.34
C GLU A 89 -9.12 -2.18 18.53
N ASN A 90 -10.02 -3.09 18.14
CA ASN A 90 -11.47 -2.91 18.23
C ASN A 90 -11.96 -1.59 17.62
N TRP A 91 -11.45 -1.26 16.42
CA TRP A 91 -11.81 -0.02 15.74
C TRP A 91 -13.29 0.02 15.35
N LYS A 92 -13.84 1.23 15.34
CA LYS A 92 -15.19 1.46 14.83
C LYS A 92 -15.27 1.11 13.34
N ALA A 93 -16.43 0.68 12.90
CA ALA A 93 -16.67 0.20 11.54
C ALA A 93 -16.33 1.26 10.45
N ASP A 94 -16.47 2.53 10.77
CA ASP A 94 -16.22 3.68 9.90
C ASP A 94 -14.80 4.27 10.05
N GLN A 95 -13.93 3.71 10.92
CA GLN A 95 -12.55 4.14 11.04
C GLN A 95 -11.82 3.96 9.70
N ILE A 96 -11.20 5.03 9.21
CA ILE A 96 -10.35 4.98 8.01
C ILE A 96 -8.96 4.51 8.39
N ILE A 97 -8.47 3.51 7.65
CA ILE A 97 -7.15 2.93 7.79
C ILE A 97 -6.41 3.06 6.45
N VAL A 98 -5.23 3.66 6.48
CA VAL A 98 -4.31 3.69 5.34
C VAL A 98 -3.33 2.53 5.47
N ASN A 99 -3.30 1.68 4.45
CA ASN A 99 -2.30 0.65 4.27
C ASN A 99 -1.09 1.23 3.54
N LEU A 100 -0.06 1.59 4.28
CA LEU A 100 1.24 1.99 3.73
C LEU A 100 2.15 0.77 3.74
N GLN A 101 2.53 0.28 2.55
CA GLN A 101 3.36 -0.91 2.44
C GLN A 101 4.74 -0.71 3.12
N GLY A 102 5.23 -1.74 3.80
CA GLY A 102 6.51 -1.70 4.52
C GLY A 102 7.76 -1.66 3.62
N ASP A 103 7.58 -1.49 2.32
CA ASP A 103 8.62 -1.39 1.29
C ASP A 103 8.64 -0.05 0.54
N CYS A 104 7.82 0.93 0.96
CA CYS A 104 7.67 2.23 0.32
C CYS A 104 8.33 3.36 1.14
N PRO A 105 9.68 3.41 1.26
CA PRO A 105 10.37 4.37 2.14
C PRO A 105 10.33 5.81 1.62
N LEU A 106 9.97 5.99 0.35
CA LEU A 106 9.92 7.27 -0.35
C LEU A 106 8.49 7.71 -0.68
N MET A 107 7.50 7.21 0.09
CA MET A 107 6.11 7.65 -0.06
C MET A 107 5.95 9.09 0.44
N PRO A 108 5.52 10.04 -0.40
CA PRO A 108 5.23 11.40 0.03
C PRO A 108 4.09 11.42 1.06
N PRO A 109 4.21 12.16 2.17
CA PRO A 109 3.16 12.25 3.18
C PRO A 109 1.86 12.85 2.61
N GLU A 110 1.96 13.72 1.62
CA GLU A 110 0.82 14.30 0.90
C GLU A 110 -0.04 13.23 0.21
N ASN A 111 0.58 12.18 -0.34
CA ASN A 111 -0.16 11.07 -0.94
C ASN A 111 -0.86 10.20 0.11
N ILE A 112 -0.26 10.08 1.30
CA ILE A 112 -0.89 9.39 2.43
C ILE A 112 -2.14 10.13 2.89
N ASP A 113 -2.05 11.45 3.05
CA ASP A 113 -3.18 12.30 3.39
C ASP A 113 -4.24 12.29 2.28
N GLN A 114 -3.81 12.29 1.01
CA GLN A 114 -4.68 12.27 -0.15
C GLN A 114 -5.54 11.01 -0.19
N VAL A 115 -4.95 9.82 -0.06
CA VAL A 115 -5.70 8.55 -0.16
C VAL A 115 -6.73 8.42 0.96
N ALA A 116 -6.41 8.89 2.18
CA ALA A 116 -7.35 8.93 3.29
C ALA A 116 -8.51 9.90 3.01
N SER A 117 -8.19 11.10 2.50
CA SER A 117 -9.16 12.12 2.10
C SER A 117 -10.07 11.63 0.98
N LEU A 118 -9.50 10.93 -0.01
CA LEU A 118 -10.24 10.39 -1.15
C LEU A 118 -11.33 9.42 -0.67
N LEU A 119 -10.99 8.49 0.22
CA LEU A 119 -11.99 7.57 0.79
C LEU A 119 -13.05 8.32 1.62
N PHE A 120 -12.62 9.29 2.42
CA PHE A 120 -13.53 10.08 3.24
C PHE A 120 -14.58 10.83 2.40
N LYS A 121 -14.19 11.38 1.25
CA LYS A 121 -15.06 12.09 0.32
C LYS A 121 -15.97 11.16 -0.49
N ASN A 122 -15.62 9.88 -0.60
CA ASN A 122 -16.33 8.88 -1.40
C ASN A 122 -16.80 7.71 -0.52
N PRO A 123 -17.77 7.92 0.39
CA PRO A 123 -18.18 6.90 1.37
C PRO A 123 -18.81 5.65 0.74
N ASP A 124 -19.26 5.72 -0.52
CA ASP A 124 -19.79 4.58 -1.28
C ASP A 124 -18.67 3.70 -1.89
N ALA A 125 -17.44 4.18 -1.89
CA ALA A 125 -16.30 3.37 -2.29
C ALA A 125 -15.84 2.46 -1.13
N GLY A 126 -15.53 1.21 -1.45
CA GLY A 126 -14.96 0.29 -0.46
C GLY A 126 -13.47 0.53 -0.24
N ILE A 127 -12.77 0.95 -1.28
CA ILE A 127 -11.32 1.11 -1.32
C ILE A 127 -10.98 2.42 -2.03
N ALA A 128 -9.99 3.16 -1.51
CA ALA A 128 -9.33 4.23 -2.24
C ALA A 128 -7.88 3.88 -2.51
N THR A 129 -7.36 4.30 -3.65
CA THR A 129 -5.96 4.14 -4.05
C THR A 129 -5.54 5.29 -4.97
N LEU A 130 -4.26 5.31 -5.37
CA LEU A 130 -3.71 6.37 -6.20
C LEU A 130 -3.08 5.79 -7.47
N ALA A 131 -2.93 6.64 -8.48
CA ALA A 131 -2.22 6.34 -9.70
C ALA A 131 -1.32 7.51 -10.10
N THR A 132 -0.30 7.25 -10.92
CA THR A 132 0.51 8.28 -11.55
C THR A 132 0.61 8.00 -13.04
N LYS A 133 0.82 9.04 -13.84
CA LYS A 133 0.99 8.86 -15.29
C LYS A 133 2.25 8.05 -15.59
N ILE A 134 2.14 7.15 -16.55
CA ILE A 134 3.30 6.50 -17.17
C ILE A 134 3.94 7.51 -18.09
N ILE A 135 5.18 7.91 -17.77
CA ILE A 135 5.97 8.85 -18.57
C ILE A 135 6.97 8.09 -19.44
N ASP A 136 7.56 7.01 -18.88
CA ASP A 136 8.50 6.16 -19.59
C ASP A 136 7.74 5.04 -20.33
N PRO A 137 7.79 4.99 -21.66
CA PRO A 137 7.14 3.93 -22.43
C PRO A 137 7.61 2.51 -22.07
N GLU A 138 8.82 2.33 -21.50
CA GLU A 138 9.31 1.02 -21.06
C GLU A 138 8.47 0.47 -19.90
N GLU A 139 7.89 1.33 -19.05
CA GLU A 139 6.98 0.92 -17.95
C GLU A 139 5.73 0.20 -18.46
N ILE A 140 5.29 0.49 -19.68
CA ILE A 140 4.09 -0.14 -20.27
C ILE A 140 4.30 -1.65 -20.40
N ASN A 141 5.49 -2.07 -20.78
CA ASN A 141 5.84 -3.47 -21.00
C ASN A 141 6.43 -4.15 -19.75
N ASP A 142 6.75 -3.41 -18.69
CA ASP A 142 7.25 -3.99 -17.46
C ASP A 142 6.13 -4.68 -16.66
N PRO A 143 6.17 -6.01 -16.44
CA PRO A 143 5.17 -6.73 -15.67
C PRO A 143 5.20 -6.42 -14.17
N ASN A 144 6.23 -5.75 -13.67
CA ASN A 144 6.30 -5.28 -12.28
C ASN A 144 5.49 -3.99 -12.10
N VAL A 145 5.33 -3.20 -13.13
CA VAL A 145 4.47 -2.02 -13.14
C VAL A 145 3.02 -2.46 -13.34
N VAL A 146 2.16 -2.19 -12.37
CA VAL A 146 0.73 -2.45 -12.47
C VAL A 146 0.06 -1.28 -13.19
N LYS A 147 -0.55 -1.55 -14.33
CA LYS A 147 -1.35 -0.58 -15.08
C LYS A 147 -2.75 -0.54 -14.53
N VAL A 148 -3.37 0.61 -14.55
CA VAL A 148 -4.74 0.81 -14.08
C VAL A 148 -5.50 1.71 -15.02
N ASP A 149 -6.77 1.34 -15.28
CA ASP A 149 -7.73 2.18 -15.97
C ASP A 149 -8.86 2.54 -15.02
N PHE A 150 -9.36 3.76 -15.13
CA PHE A 150 -10.49 4.26 -14.37
C PHE A 150 -11.31 5.24 -15.21
N ASP A 151 -12.57 5.38 -14.86
CA ASP A 151 -13.50 6.28 -15.54
C ASP A 151 -13.27 7.75 -15.12
N PRO A 152 -13.96 8.74 -15.76
CA PRO A 152 -13.85 10.15 -15.41
C PRO A 152 -14.27 10.49 -13.96
N GLU A 153 -15.07 9.66 -13.33
CA GLU A 153 -15.47 9.74 -11.93
C GLU A 153 -14.41 9.17 -10.98
N GLY A 154 -13.35 8.56 -11.53
CA GLY A 154 -12.26 7.94 -10.77
C GLY A 154 -12.54 6.51 -10.32
N ILE A 155 -13.58 5.85 -10.84
CA ILE A 155 -13.87 4.46 -10.50
C ILE A 155 -12.98 3.53 -11.32
N ALA A 156 -12.24 2.64 -10.64
CA ALA A 156 -11.36 1.66 -11.27
C ALA A 156 -12.15 0.71 -12.20
N LEU A 157 -11.67 0.56 -13.41
CA LEU A 157 -12.23 -0.34 -14.43
C LEU A 157 -11.40 -1.62 -14.57
N SER A 158 -10.06 -1.50 -14.47
CA SER A 158 -9.16 -2.65 -14.57
C SER A 158 -7.83 -2.42 -13.88
N PHE A 159 -7.19 -3.53 -13.43
CA PHE A 159 -5.78 -3.57 -13.04
C PHE A 159 -5.09 -4.70 -13.78
N ARG A 160 -3.92 -4.45 -14.39
CA ARG A 160 -3.20 -5.44 -15.19
C ARG A 160 -1.69 -5.26 -15.12
N ARG A 161 -0.96 -6.38 -15.14
CA ARG A 161 0.51 -6.37 -15.23
C ARG A 161 0.99 -6.38 -16.67
N VAL A 162 0.25 -7.03 -17.55
CA VAL A 162 0.61 -7.20 -18.96
C VAL A 162 -0.51 -6.68 -19.82
N ILE A 163 -0.18 -5.85 -20.79
CA ILE A 163 -1.08 -5.41 -21.84
C ILE A 163 -1.03 -6.46 -22.94
N ARG A 164 -2.18 -7.03 -23.29
CA ARG A 164 -2.30 -8.09 -24.30
C ARG A 164 -2.76 -7.57 -25.65
N ASP A 165 -3.59 -6.54 -25.64
CA ASP A 165 -4.14 -5.93 -26.84
C ASP A 165 -3.34 -4.67 -27.19
N PRO A 166 -2.76 -4.56 -28.40
CA PRO A 166 -2.07 -3.35 -28.81
C PRO A 166 -2.92 -2.07 -28.75
N SER A 167 -4.24 -2.17 -28.90
CA SER A 167 -5.13 -1.01 -28.77
C SER A 167 -5.17 -0.43 -27.37
N ASP A 168 -4.85 -1.24 -26.36
CA ASP A 168 -4.75 -0.79 -24.97
C ASP A 168 -3.51 0.08 -24.70
N TYR A 169 -2.49 0.07 -25.59
CA TYR A 169 -1.29 0.91 -25.41
C TYR A 169 -1.60 2.42 -25.50
N GLU A 170 -2.61 2.81 -26.25
CA GLU A 170 -3.00 4.21 -26.42
C GLU A 170 -3.81 4.73 -25.22
N THR A 171 -4.45 3.83 -24.47
CA THR A 171 -5.36 4.17 -23.36
C THR A 171 -4.75 3.92 -21.98
N CYS A 172 -3.77 3.02 -21.88
CA CYS A 172 -3.17 2.61 -20.61
C CYS A 172 -2.05 3.55 -20.17
N LEU A 173 -2.41 4.72 -19.69
CA LEU A 173 -1.48 5.80 -19.35
C LEU A 173 -1.18 5.90 -17.85
N TRP A 174 -1.71 4.98 -17.02
CA TRP A 174 -1.62 5.10 -15.58
C TRP A 174 -0.93 3.91 -14.92
N ARG A 175 0.04 4.21 -14.05
CA ARG A 175 0.67 3.27 -13.12
C ARG A 175 -0.04 3.35 -11.79
N HIS A 176 -0.51 2.23 -11.30
CA HIS A 176 -1.07 2.10 -9.96
C HIS A 176 0.02 2.26 -8.88
N ILE A 177 -0.30 3.00 -7.81
CA ILE A 177 0.54 3.16 -6.62
C ILE A 177 -0.02 2.27 -5.52
N GLY A 178 0.83 1.42 -4.92
CA GLY A 178 0.45 0.41 -3.93
C GLY A 178 0.08 0.94 -2.54
N ILE A 179 -0.54 2.11 -2.47
CA ILE A 179 -1.11 2.67 -1.24
C ILE A 179 -2.63 2.57 -1.28
N TYR A 180 -3.25 2.23 -0.15
CA TYR A 180 -4.70 2.07 -0.08
C TYR A 180 -5.29 2.66 1.18
N ALA A 181 -6.54 3.11 1.09
CA ALA A 181 -7.35 3.40 2.25
C ALA A 181 -8.60 2.51 2.26
N TYR A 182 -8.99 2.07 3.45
CA TYR A 182 -10.17 1.25 3.71
C TYR A 182 -10.90 1.79 4.94
N THR A 183 -12.18 1.40 5.11
CA THR A 183 -12.79 1.43 6.44
C THR A 183 -12.51 0.11 7.18
N ALA A 184 -12.59 0.10 8.51
CA ALA A 184 -12.45 -1.14 9.28
C ALA A 184 -13.53 -2.16 8.89
N ARG A 185 -14.73 -1.70 8.51
CA ARG A 185 -15.80 -2.55 7.95
C ARG A 185 -15.36 -3.22 6.66
N THR A 186 -14.80 -2.44 5.73
CA THR A 186 -14.31 -2.95 4.43
C THR A 186 -13.21 -3.97 4.64
N LEU A 187 -12.22 -3.69 5.49
CA LEU A 187 -11.13 -4.62 5.80
C LEU A 187 -11.65 -5.96 6.32
N LYS A 188 -12.63 -5.93 7.23
CA LYS A 188 -13.25 -7.14 7.76
C LYS A 188 -13.93 -7.97 6.66
N ILE A 189 -14.75 -7.34 5.83
CA ILE A 189 -15.46 -8.02 4.75
C ILE A 189 -14.46 -8.57 3.73
N PHE A 190 -13.48 -7.77 3.32
CA PHE A 190 -12.48 -8.13 2.34
C PHE A 190 -11.59 -9.31 2.79
N SER A 191 -11.13 -9.30 4.05
CA SER A 191 -10.29 -10.37 4.60
C SER A 191 -11.03 -11.71 4.78
N GLN A 192 -12.36 -11.67 4.94
CA GLN A 192 -13.19 -12.87 5.04
C GLN A 192 -13.55 -13.47 3.68
N HIS A 193 -13.39 -12.71 2.59
CA HIS A 193 -13.65 -13.20 1.25
C HIS A 193 -12.48 -14.07 0.75
N SER A 194 -12.79 -15.21 0.18
CA SER A 194 -11.79 -16.11 -0.40
C SER A 194 -11.08 -15.46 -1.58
N LYS A 195 -9.78 -15.81 -1.76
CA LYS A 195 -9.05 -15.36 -2.94
C LYS A 195 -9.72 -15.81 -4.23
N THR A 196 -9.87 -14.87 -5.15
CA THR A 196 -10.48 -15.14 -6.44
C THR A 196 -9.49 -15.75 -7.43
N LYS A 197 -9.98 -16.44 -8.45
CA LYS A 197 -9.13 -16.96 -9.51
C LYS A 197 -8.34 -15.84 -10.19
N LEU A 198 -9.00 -14.71 -10.47
CA LEU A 198 -8.39 -13.56 -11.13
C LEU A 198 -7.25 -12.94 -10.28
N GLU A 199 -7.48 -12.79 -8.96
CA GLU A 199 -6.45 -12.34 -8.02
C GLU A 199 -5.23 -13.24 -8.02
N ILE A 200 -5.43 -14.57 -7.99
CA ILE A 200 -4.35 -15.55 -7.94
C ILE A 200 -3.53 -15.55 -9.24
N GLU A 201 -4.20 -15.54 -10.40
CA GLU A 201 -3.56 -15.56 -11.71
C GLU A 201 -2.77 -14.27 -11.99
N ALA A 202 -3.35 -13.10 -11.68
CA ALA A 202 -2.71 -11.82 -11.90
C ALA A 202 -1.73 -11.44 -10.78
N LYS A 203 -1.81 -12.08 -9.62
CA LYS A 203 -1.09 -11.71 -8.38
C LYS A 203 -1.37 -10.26 -7.99
N LEU A 204 -2.64 -9.87 -8.05
CA LEU A 204 -3.14 -8.53 -7.76
C LEU A 204 -4.32 -8.65 -6.78
N GLU A 205 -4.09 -8.35 -5.50
CA GLU A 205 -5.06 -8.53 -4.43
C GLU A 205 -6.32 -7.68 -4.63
N GLN A 206 -6.18 -6.47 -5.16
CA GLN A 206 -7.28 -5.54 -5.38
C GLN A 206 -8.31 -6.06 -6.40
N LEU A 207 -7.97 -7.05 -7.23
CA LEU A 207 -8.94 -7.69 -8.13
C LEU A 207 -10.03 -8.46 -7.40
N ARG A 208 -9.80 -8.82 -6.12
CA ARG A 208 -10.84 -9.40 -5.26
C ARG A 208 -12.01 -8.45 -5.07
N ALA A 209 -11.75 -7.13 -5.02
CA ALA A 209 -12.80 -6.14 -4.86
C ALA A 209 -13.82 -6.17 -6.00
N PHE A 210 -13.38 -6.43 -7.24
CA PHE A 210 -14.30 -6.54 -8.38
C PHE A 210 -15.24 -7.74 -8.27
N ASP A 211 -14.74 -8.87 -7.76
CA ASP A 211 -15.57 -10.06 -7.52
C ASP A 211 -16.62 -9.84 -6.40
N MET A 212 -16.37 -8.85 -5.57
CA MET A 212 -17.24 -8.43 -4.47
C MET A 212 -18.17 -7.26 -4.85
N ASP A 213 -18.22 -6.84 -6.11
CA ASP A 213 -18.90 -5.64 -6.58
C ASP A 213 -18.52 -4.37 -5.76
N MET A 214 -17.29 -4.36 -5.22
CA MET A 214 -16.79 -3.27 -4.38
C MET A 214 -16.11 -2.22 -5.26
N LYS A 215 -16.57 -0.98 -5.17
CA LYS A 215 -15.96 0.15 -5.89
C LYS A 215 -14.59 0.48 -5.33
N ILE A 216 -13.63 0.66 -6.23
CA ILE A 216 -12.31 1.22 -5.93
C ILE A 216 -12.27 2.62 -6.54
N ILE A 217 -12.06 3.65 -5.72
CA ILE A 217 -11.90 5.04 -6.18
C ILE A 217 -10.41 5.37 -6.33
N ILE A 218 -10.06 6.05 -7.41
CA ILE A 218 -8.68 6.40 -7.77
C ILE A 218 -8.57 7.89 -8.06
N GLU A 219 -7.49 8.50 -7.61
CA GLU A 219 -7.05 9.84 -8.04
C GLU A 219 -5.60 9.80 -8.54
N GLU A 220 -5.22 10.78 -9.37
CA GLU A 220 -3.82 11.05 -9.67
C GLU A 220 -3.10 11.51 -8.39
N ALA A 221 -1.97 10.88 -8.07
CA ALA A 221 -1.16 11.25 -6.92
C ALA A 221 -0.65 12.69 -7.03
N VAL A 222 -0.76 13.47 -5.96
CA VAL A 222 -0.29 14.87 -5.95
C VAL A 222 1.24 14.97 -6.12
N ILE A 223 1.96 13.93 -5.71
CA ILE A 223 3.41 13.80 -5.90
C ILE A 223 3.72 12.40 -6.40
N THR A 224 4.50 12.26 -7.47
CA THR A 224 4.98 10.94 -7.90
C THR A 224 5.89 10.36 -6.83
N PRO A 225 5.57 9.18 -6.23
CA PRO A 225 6.41 8.57 -5.21
C PRO A 225 7.73 8.06 -5.80
N GLY A 226 8.74 7.96 -4.96
CA GLY A 226 9.97 7.26 -5.30
C GLY A 226 9.77 5.74 -5.40
N PRO A 227 10.82 5.01 -5.82
CA PRO A 227 10.73 3.56 -5.99
C PRO A 227 10.52 2.82 -4.65
N ASP A 228 9.74 1.74 -4.73
CA ASP A 228 9.60 0.76 -3.66
C ASP A 228 10.84 -0.17 -3.64
N VAL A 229 11.13 -0.78 -2.50
CA VAL A 229 12.23 -1.75 -2.35
C VAL A 229 11.69 -3.16 -2.46
N ASP A 230 11.77 -3.80 -3.62
CA ASP A 230 11.28 -5.16 -3.84
C ASP A 230 12.38 -6.21 -3.94
N ASN A 231 13.56 -5.79 -4.38
CA ASN A 231 14.74 -6.64 -4.62
C ASN A 231 16.03 -5.85 -4.37
N GLU A 232 17.18 -6.49 -4.57
CA GLU A 232 18.50 -5.88 -4.34
C GLU A 232 18.79 -4.69 -5.28
N LYS A 233 18.29 -4.72 -6.52
CA LYS A 233 18.46 -3.61 -7.47
C LYS A 233 17.72 -2.37 -6.96
N ASP A 234 16.47 -2.54 -6.53
CA ASP A 234 15.67 -1.44 -5.98
C ASP A 234 16.31 -0.88 -4.72
N LEU A 235 16.81 -1.77 -3.84
CA LEU A 235 17.50 -1.39 -2.61
C LEU A 235 18.70 -0.47 -2.90
N ASN A 236 19.51 -0.81 -3.92
CA ASN A 236 20.67 0.01 -4.29
C ASN A 236 20.26 1.38 -4.88
N VAL A 237 19.17 1.42 -5.64
CA VAL A 237 18.61 2.69 -6.13
C VAL A 237 18.16 3.56 -4.95
N VAL A 238 17.40 2.99 -4.02
CA VAL A 238 16.90 3.71 -2.84
C VAL A 238 18.03 4.18 -1.94
N ARG A 239 19.08 3.36 -1.71
CA ARG A 239 20.29 3.78 -0.99
C ARG A 239 20.93 5.00 -1.62
N SER A 240 21.12 4.96 -2.95
CA SER A 240 21.69 6.09 -3.68
C SER A 240 20.87 7.38 -3.51
N ILE A 241 19.54 7.28 -3.43
CA ILE A 241 18.69 8.44 -3.18
C ILE A 241 18.91 8.98 -1.76
N PHE A 242 18.92 8.10 -0.75
CA PHE A 242 19.13 8.54 0.65
C PHE A 242 20.53 9.05 0.95
N ASP A 243 21.55 8.58 0.24
CA ASP A 243 22.92 9.06 0.37
C ASP A 243 23.12 10.48 -0.21
N ASN A 244 22.17 10.97 -1.02
CA ASN A 244 22.21 12.28 -1.67
C ASN A 244 21.25 13.32 -1.03
N ILE A 245 20.50 12.95 0.01
CA ILE A 245 19.63 13.83 0.80
C ILE A 245 20.31 14.21 2.11
#